data_fadd5849894a6e8f5f39bc2632194bfa
#
_entry.id   fadd5849894a6e8f5f39bc2632194bfa
#
_cell.length_a   1.000
_cell.length_b   1.000
_cell.length_c   1.000
_cell.angle_alpha   90.00
_cell.angle_beta   90.00
_cell.angle_gamma   90.00
#
_symmetry.space_group_name_H-M   'P 1'
#
loop_
_entity.id
_entity.type
_entity.pdbx_description
1 polymer ?
#
loop_
_entity_poly.entity_id
_entity_poly.type
_entity_poly.pdbx_seq_one_letter_code
_entity_poly.pdbx_strand_id
1 'polypeptide(L)'
;SDEQVDSPLNMGMMNRDKIGDFLRTVIDPTHVDHAFVCGPYSMNDEGEAALLGAGVPPERIHIERFGIPLQSAGDLAKLHAPQEGDADNATITVVRDGLTRDIVFRKNHPSILDAAAEAGMDVPFSCKSGVCGTCRAKLLDGQVRMDRNFALEKAEVAAGFILTCQAHPLTPCATVSFDDR
;
A
#
# COMPACT_ATOMS: atom_id res chain seq x y z
N SER A 1 23.65 0.60 -6.78
CA SER A 1 24.84 0.89 -5.95
C SER A 1 25.67 1.96 -6.65
N ASP A 2 26.06 3.00 -5.91
CA ASP A 2 26.89 4.11 -6.41
C ASP A 2 28.40 3.83 -6.19
N GLU A 3 28.72 2.69 -5.56
CA GLU A 3 30.10 2.25 -5.38
C GLU A 3 30.62 1.56 -6.64
N GLN A 4 31.87 1.83 -6.96
CA GLN A 4 32.57 1.20 -8.09
C GLN A 4 32.86 -0.26 -7.75
N VAL A 5 32.22 -1.19 -8.47
CA VAL A 5 32.39 -2.63 -8.34
C VAL A 5 33.03 -3.16 -9.62
N ASP A 6 33.69 -4.31 -9.54
CA ASP A 6 34.53 -4.90 -10.61
C ASP A 6 33.81 -5.19 -11.96
N SER A 7 32.50 -5.00 -12.04
CA SER A 7 31.73 -5.22 -13.27
C SER A 7 30.72 -4.10 -13.51
N PRO A 8 30.61 -3.56 -14.76
CA PRO A 8 29.56 -2.61 -15.15
C PRO A 8 28.14 -3.11 -14.88
N LEU A 9 27.90 -4.43 -14.92
CA LEU A 9 26.63 -5.05 -14.58
C LEU A 9 26.20 -4.82 -13.12
N ASN A 10 27.15 -4.57 -12.21
CA ASN A 10 26.88 -4.35 -10.79
C ASN A 10 26.69 -2.87 -10.42
N MET A 11 26.80 -1.95 -11.39
CA MET A 11 26.72 -0.51 -11.16
C MET A 11 25.40 0.07 -11.63
N GLY A 12 24.92 1.13 -10.96
CA GLY A 12 23.73 1.90 -11.34
C GLY A 12 22.41 1.29 -10.91
N MET A 13 21.32 1.90 -11.37
CA MET A 13 19.96 1.50 -11.02
C MET A 13 19.49 0.30 -11.84
N MET A 14 18.63 -0.53 -11.22
CA MET A 14 17.94 -1.62 -11.92
C MET A 14 16.82 -1.02 -12.77
N ASN A 15 17.11 -0.78 -14.05
CA ASN A 15 16.16 -0.35 -15.06
C ASN A 15 16.00 -1.46 -16.13
N ARG A 16 15.12 -1.24 -17.11
CA ARG A 16 14.83 -2.20 -18.19
C ARG A 16 16.08 -2.66 -18.94
N ASP A 17 16.95 -1.73 -19.29
CA ASP A 17 18.16 -2.03 -20.08
C ASP A 17 19.10 -2.94 -19.28
N LYS A 18 19.31 -2.61 -18.00
CA LYS A 18 20.16 -3.40 -17.12
C LYS A 18 19.60 -4.80 -16.86
N ILE A 19 18.30 -4.91 -16.62
CA ILE A 19 17.65 -6.21 -16.46
C ILE A 19 17.76 -7.01 -17.76
N GLY A 20 17.57 -6.36 -18.90
CA GLY A 20 17.78 -6.94 -20.21
C GLY A 20 19.23 -7.41 -20.43
N ASP A 21 20.22 -6.68 -19.93
CA ASP A 21 21.64 -7.13 -19.96
C ASP A 21 21.85 -8.40 -19.15
N PHE A 22 21.31 -8.49 -17.93
CA PHE A 22 21.36 -9.72 -17.16
C PHE A 22 20.69 -10.91 -17.87
N LEU A 23 19.53 -10.71 -18.47
CA LEU A 23 18.79 -11.74 -19.20
C LEU A 23 19.48 -12.18 -20.49
N ARG A 24 20.34 -11.32 -21.08
CA ARG A 24 21.13 -11.67 -22.28
C ARG A 24 22.46 -12.35 -21.96
N THR A 25 23.07 -12.02 -20.80
CA THR A 25 24.46 -12.39 -20.53
C THR A 25 24.65 -13.37 -19.39
N VAL A 26 23.72 -13.41 -18.44
CA VAL A 26 23.87 -14.18 -17.18
C VAL A 26 22.73 -15.19 -17.00
N ILE A 27 21.52 -14.82 -17.34
CA ILE A 27 20.31 -15.64 -17.09
C ILE A 27 19.63 -15.94 -18.41
N ASP A 28 19.57 -17.20 -18.79
CA ASP A 28 18.78 -17.60 -19.95
C ASP A 28 17.27 -17.52 -19.61
N PRO A 29 16.51 -16.60 -20.25
CA PRO A 29 15.10 -16.41 -19.93
C PRO A 29 14.22 -17.62 -20.24
N THR A 30 14.68 -18.54 -21.09
CA THR A 30 13.95 -19.79 -21.42
C THR A 30 13.94 -20.78 -20.26
N HIS A 31 14.89 -20.67 -19.34
CA HIS A 31 15.03 -21.50 -18.15
C HIS A 31 14.49 -20.85 -16.87
N VAL A 32 13.78 -19.70 -16.99
CA VAL A 32 13.14 -19.06 -15.84
C VAL A 32 11.80 -19.72 -15.53
N ASP A 33 11.72 -20.47 -14.46
CA ASP A 33 10.47 -21.07 -13.97
C ASP A 33 9.57 -20.02 -13.31
N HIS A 34 10.14 -19.17 -12.46
CA HIS A 34 9.44 -18.06 -11.80
C HIS A 34 10.38 -16.88 -11.61
N ALA A 35 9.88 -15.68 -11.87
CA ALA A 35 10.54 -14.40 -11.60
C ALA A 35 9.78 -13.63 -10.53
N PHE A 36 10.46 -13.26 -9.45
CA PHE A 36 9.90 -12.46 -8.36
C PHE A 36 10.52 -11.06 -8.39
N VAL A 37 9.69 -10.05 -8.58
CA VAL A 37 10.11 -8.64 -8.67
C VAL A 37 9.53 -7.89 -7.48
N CYS A 38 10.42 -7.30 -6.67
CA CYS A 38 10.06 -6.56 -5.48
C CYS A 38 10.98 -5.34 -5.34
N GLY A 39 10.42 -4.14 -5.27
CA GLY A 39 11.20 -2.92 -5.14
C GLY A 39 10.39 -1.64 -5.37
N PRO A 40 11.05 -0.50 -5.59
CA PRO A 40 10.39 0.73 -5.98
C PRO A 40 9.48 0.55 -7.18
N TYR A 41 8.38 1.29 -7.24
CA TYR A 41 7.34 1.11 -8.27
C TYR A 41 7.91 1.11 -9.70
N SER A 42 8.74 2.11 -10.03
CA SER A 42 9.37 2.21 -11.35
C SER A 42 10.25 1.01 -11.68
N MET A 43 10.97 0.46 -10.70
CA MET A 43 11.79 -0.74 -10.89
C MET A 43 10.92 -1.96 -11.17
N ASN A 44 9.76 -2.09 -10.52
CA ASN A 44 8.83 -3.17 -10.76
C ASN A 44 8.28 -3.14 -12.19
N ASP A 45 7.87 -1.95 -12.67
CA ASP A 45 7.37 -1.78 -14.06
C ASP A 45 8.47 -2.05 -15.10
N GLU A 46 9.67 -1.56 -14.87
CA GLU A 46 10.82 -1.81 -15.74
C GLU A 46 11.21 -3.30 -15.74
N GLY A 47 11.15 -3.96 -14.58
CA GLY A 47 11.41 -5.38 -14.43
C GLY A 47 10.39 -6.25 -15.17
N GLU A 48 9.11 -5.95 -15.00
CA GLU A 48 8.04 -6.64 -15.72
C GLU A 48 8.21 -6.52 -17.23
N ALA A 49 8.43 -5.29 -17.71
CA ALA A 49 8.61 -5.02 -19.14
C ALA A 49 9.86 -5.72 -19.72
N ALA A 50 10.96 -5.80 -18.96
CA ALA A 50 12.16 -6.51 -19.39
C ALA A 50 11.95 -8.01 -19.48
N LEU A 51 11.31 -8.62 -18.47
CA LEU A 51 11.01 -10.05 -18.44
C LEU A 51 10.05 -10.47 -19.56
N LEU A 52 8.96 -9.71 -19.75
CA LEU A 52 8.02 -9.94 -20.87
C LEU A 52 8.72 -9.77 -22.22
N GLY A 53 9.55 -8.74 -22.38
CA GLY A 53 10.34 -8.50 -23.58
C GLY A 53 11.36 -9.59 -23.89
N ALA A 54 11.83 -10.30 -22.86
CA ALA A 54 12.71 -11.46 -22.98
C ALA A 54 11.97 -12.80 -23.23
N GLY A 55 10.63 -12.78 -23.27
CA GLY A 55 9.79 -13.94 -23.56
C GLY A 55 9.43 -14.78 -22.32
N VAL A 56 9.63 -14.27 -21.10
CA VAL A 56 9.14 -14.94 -19.88
C VAL A 56 7.62 -14.85 -19.85
N PRO A 57 6.88 -15.97 -19.72
CA PRO A 57 5.42 -15.96 -19.69
C PRO A 57 4.86 -15.15 -18.51
N PRO A 58 3.78 -14.36 -18.70
CA PRO A 58 3.20 -13.52 -17.64
C PRO A 58 2.85 -14.29 -16.36
N GLU A 59 2.38 -15.51 -16.48
CA GLU A 59 2.02 -16.39 -15.35
C GLU A 59 3.21 -16.83 -14.50
N ARG A 60 4.44 -16.62 -14.99
CA ARG A 60 5.69 -16.87 -14.25
C ARG A 60 6.29 -15.61 -13.64
N ILE A 61 5.69 -14.45 -13.86
CA ILE A 61 6.17 -13.18 -13.34
C ILE A 61 5.31 -12.78 -12.15
N HIS A 62 5.92 -12.69 -10.97
CA HIS A 62 5.28 -12.33 -9.72
C HIS A 62 5.81 -10.99 -9.22
N ILE A 63 4.93 -9.99 -9.11
CA ILE A 63 5.33 -8.64 -8.72
C ILE A 63 4.69 -8.29 -7.38
N GLU A 64 5.54 -7.98 -6.40
CA GLU A 64 5.10 -7.44 -5.13
C GLU A 64 5.27 -5.92 -5.12
N ARG A 65 4.17 -5.18 -5.02
CA ARG A 65 4.13 -3.73 -5.06
C ARG A 65 3.89 -3.17 -3.66
N PHE A 66 4.84 -2.41 -3.12
CA PHE A 66 4.74 -1.75 -1.81
C PHE A 66 4.28 -0.29 -1.90
N GLY A 67 3.45 0.05 -2.86
CA GLY A 67 2.93 1.39 -3.04
C GLY A 67 2.36 1.59 -4.44
N ILE A 68 1.77 2.75 -4.65
CA ILE A 68 1.34 3.25 -5.95
C ILE A 68 2.22 4.44 -6.31
N PRO A 69 2.45 4.72 -7.61
CA PRO A 69 3.18 5.91 -8.00
C PRO A 69 2.37 7.12 -7.56
N LEU A 70 2.85 7.77 -6.52
CA LEU A 70 2.40 9.10 -6.15
C LEU A 70 3.36 10.07 -6.83
N GLN A 71 2.93 10.65 -7.95
CA GLN A 71 3.78 11.52 -8.75
C GLN A 71 4.02 12.88 -8.07
N SER A 72 3.19 13.23 -7.07
CA SER A 72 3.35 14.49 -6.32
C SER A 72 2.60 14.48 -4.98
N ALA A 73 2.97 15.40 -4.08
CA ALA A 73 2.19 15.67 -2.86
C ALA A 73 0.73 16.10 -3.16
N GLY A 74 0.51 16.69 -4.35
CA GLY A 74 -0.83 17.06 -4.81
C GLY A 74 -1.70 15.85 -5.17
N ASP A 75 -1.11 14.73 -5.57
CA ASP A 75 -1.86 13.51 -5.88
C ASP A 75 -2.32 12.80 -4.59
N LEU A 76 -1.51 12.86 -3.52
CA LEU A 76 -1.91 12.42 -2.19
C LEU A 76 -3.10 13.22 -1.66
N ALA A 77 -3.04 14.56 -1.78
CA ALA A 77 -4.11 15.43 -1.33
C ALA A 77 -5.43 15.18 -2.11
N LYS A 78 -5.34 14.89 -3.40
CA LYS A 78 -6.51 14.52 -4.22
C LYS A 78 -7.06 13.14 -3.86
N LEU A 79 -6.18 12.21 -3.49
CA LEU A 79 -6.55 10.85 -3.12
C LEU A 79 -7.45 10.83 -1.88
N HIS A 80 -7.10 11.63 -0.89
CA HIS A 80 -7.82 11.74 0.39
C HIS A 80 -8.74 12.97 0.45
N ALA A 81 -9.15 13.48 -0.72
CA ALA A 81 -10.06 14.61 -0.76
C ALA A 81 -11.41 14.25 -0.10
N PRO A 82 -11.94 15.13 0.75
CA PRO A 82 -13.26 14.94 1.33
C PRO A 82 -14.33 14.75 0.24
N GLN A 83 -15.22 13.79 0.46
CA GLN A 83 -16.33 13.48 -0.42
C GLN A 83 -17.66 13.86 0.24
N GLU A 84 -18.71 13.96 -0.58
CA GLU A 84 -20.06 14.14 -0.08
C GLU A 84 -20.46 12.90 0.75
N GLY A 85 -20.96 13.14 1.96
CA GLY A 85 -21.30 12.09 2.91
C GLY A 85 -20.22 11.79 3.95
N ASP A 86 -19.01 12.32 3.80
CA ASP A 86 -17.98 12.23 4.86
C ASP A 86 -18.43 13.04 6.09
N ALA A 87 -18.20 12.48 7.28
CA ALA A 87 -18.45 13.21 8.51
C ALA A 87 -17.45 14.35 8.65
N ASP A 88 -17.94 15.56 8.91
CA ASP A 88 -17.09 16.75 9.14
C ASP A 88 -16.25 16.61 10.41
N ASN A 89 -16.83 15.99 11.45
CA ASN A 89 -16.20 15.59 12.69
C ASN A 89 -16.79 14.26 13.14
N ALA A 90 -15.92 13.36 13.61
CA ALA A 90 -16.34 12.08 14.16
C ALA A 90 -15.48 11.70 15.38
N THR A 91 -16.07 10.98 16.31
CA THR A 91 -15.33 10.30 17.37
C THR A 91 -15.03 8.87 16.91
N ILE A 92 -13.74 8.54 16.81
CA ILE A 92 -13.30 7.20 16.46
C ILE A 92 -12.78 6.51 17.71
N THR A 93 -13.44 5.46 18.12
CA THR A 93 -12.98 4.58 19.19
C THR A 93 -12.02 3.56 18.60
N VAL A 94 -10.76 3.62 18.99
CA VAL A 94 -9.70 2.72 18.53
C VAL A 94 -9.41 1.70 19.63
N VAL A 95 -9.52 0.42 19.28
CA VAL A 95 -9.16 -0.73 20.14
C VAL A 95 -7.84 -1.31 19.67
N ARG A 96 -6.85 -1.36 20.56
CA ARG A 96 -5.54 -1.97 20.28
C ARG A 96 -4.90 -2.52 21.56
N ASP A 97 -4.39 -3.75 21.48
CA ASP A 97 -3.73 -4.47 22.59
C ASP A 97 -4.64 -4.53 23.86
N GLY A 98 -5.96 -4.70 23.65
CA GLY A 98 -6.98 -4.69 24.70
C GLY A 98 -7.29 -3.32 25.30
N LEU A 99 -6.65 -2.27 24.81
CA LEU A 99 -6.90 -0.89 25.26
C LEU A 99 -7.82 -0.16 24.28
N THR A 100 -8.69 0.66 24.83
CA THR A 100 -9.65 1.45 24.07
C THR A 100 -9.34 2.94 24.26
N ARG A 101 -9.29 3.67 23.16
CA ARG A 101 -9.07 5.13 23.17
C ARG A 101 -9.94 5.84 22.14
N ASP A 102 -10.58 6.92 22.56
CA ASP A 102 -11.32 7.80 21.66
C ASP A 102 -10.40 8.87 21.08
N ILE A 103 -10.47 9.05 19.78
CA ILE A 103 -9.78 10.09 19.03
C ILE A 103 -10.78 10.93 18.25
N VAL A 104 -10.42 12.18 17.97
CA VAL A 104 -11.24 13.07 17.14
C VAL A 104 -10.76 13.02 15.71
N PHE A 105 -11.62 12.57 14.81
CA PHE A 105 -11.43 12.72 13.38
C PHE A 105 -12.03 14.05 12.92
N ARG A 106 -11.29 14.83 12.15
CA ARG A 106 -11.74 16.05 11.49
C ARG A 106 -11.65 15.88 9.98
N LYS A 107 -12.48 16.57 9.24
CA LYS A 107 -12.55 16.51 7.77
C LYS A 107 -11.22 16.78 7.05
N ASN A 108 -10.28 17.47 7.70
CA ASN A 108 -8.95 17.71 7.15
C ASN A 108 -7.96 16.59 7.42
N HIS A 109 -8.30 15.57 8.21
CA HIS A 109 -7.45 14.40 8.35
C HIS A 109 -7.50 13.56 7.06
N PRO A 110 -6.35 13.18 6.51
CA PRO A 110 -6.29 12.35 5.31
C PRO A 110 -6.95 10.97 5.50
N SER A 111 -6.92 10.44 6.74
CA SER A 111 -7.47 9.12 7.04
C SER A 111 -7.67 8.92 8.54
N ILE A 112 -8.38 7.87 8.94
CA ILE A 112 -8.49 7.43 10.35
C ILE A 112 -7.11 7.13 10.93
N LEU A 113 -6.19 6.52 10.14
CA LEU A 113 -4.81 6.27 10.55
C LEU A 113 -4.09 7.56 10.92
N ASP A 114 -4.23 8.61 10.11
CA ASP A 114 -3.54 9.88 10.35
C ASP A 114 -4.11 10.61 11.57
N ALA A 115 -5.43 10.53 11.79
CA ALA A 115 -6.07 11.04 13.01
C ALA A 115 -5.57 10.30 14.27
N ALA A 116 -5.39 8.97 14.20
CA ALA A 116 -4.84 8.19 15.30
C ALA A 116 -3.38 8.55 15.60
N ALA A 117 -2.56 8.72 14.55
CA ALA A 117 -1.17 9.16 14.68
C ALA A 117 -1.06 10.57 15.28
N GLU A 118 -1.90 11.53 14.85
CA GLU A 118 -1.96 12.89 15.43
C GLU A 118 -2.35 12.84 16.92
N ALA A 119 -3.23 11.91 17.30
CA ALA A 119 -3.59 11.68 18.70
C ALA A 119 -2.50 10.96 19.51
N GLY A 120 -1.33 10.69 18.93
CA GLY A 120 -0.19 10.05 19.59
C GLY A 120 -0.40 8.54 19.81
N MET A 121 -1.23 7.87 18.98
CA MET A 121 -1.39 6.42 19.02
C MET A 121 -0.37 5.77 18.09
N ASP A 122 0.30 4.75 18.58
CA ASP A 122 1.17 3.90 17.76
C ASP A 122 0.32 2.81 17.10
N VAL A 123 -0.23 3.08 15.93
CA VAL A 123 -1.03 2.13 15.14
C VAL A 123 -0.21 1.57 13.98
N PRO A 124 -0.41 0.29 13.60
CA PRO A 124 0.43 -0.34 12.58
C PRO A 124 0.15 0.24 11.19
N PHE A 125 1.21 0.62 10.49
CA PHE A 125 1.13 1.01 9.07
C PHE A 125 2.48 0.81 8.36
N SER A 126 2.45 0.83 7.02
CA SER A 126 3.64 0.78 6.17
C SER A 126 3.47 1.66 4.94
N CYS A 127 2.65 1.27 3.96
CA CYS A 127 2.58 1.92 2.64
C CYS A 127 1.73 3.19 2.57
N LYS A 128 0.74 3.37 3.42
CA LYS A 128 -0.30 4.44 3.40
C LYS A 128 -1.05 4.58 2.06
N SER A 129 -1.02 3.56 1.20
CA SER A 129 -1.58 3.61 -0.16
C SER A 129 -2.59 2.49 -0.47
N GLY A 130 -2.98 1.71 0.55
CA GLY A 130 -4.01 0.68 0.43
C GLY A 130 -3.54 -0.65 -0.18
N VAL A 131 -2.22 -0.90 -0.28
CA VAL A 131 -1.68 -2.09 -0.96
C VAL A 131 -1.05 -3.13 -0.04
N CYS A 132 -0.59 -2.78 1.19
CA CYS A 132 0.16 -3.71 2.03
C CYS A 132 -0.66 -4.40 3.12
N GLY A 133 -1.86 -3.94 3.43
CA GLY A 133 -2.69 -4.50 4.48
C GLY A 133 -2.21 -4.28 5.93
N THR A 134 -1.04 -3.67 6.17
CA THR A 134 -0.47 -3.51 7.52
C THR A 134 -1.39 -2.70 8.45
N CYS A 135 -2.13 -1.73 7.92
CA CYS A 135 -3.08 -0.91 8.67
C CYS A 135 -4.50 -1.50 8.71
N ARG A 136 -4.65 -2.80 8.45
CA ARG A 136 -5.92 -3.50 8.51
C ARG A 136 -6.49 -3.44 9.92
N ALA A 137 -7.76 -3.08 10.03
CA ALA A 137 -8.52 -3.12 11.27
C ALA A 137 -9.94 -3.58 10.98
N LYS A 138 -10.65 -4.05 12.00
CA LYS A 138 -12.06 -4.40 11.88
C LYS A 138 -12.94 -3.24 12.33
N LEU A 139 -13.88 -2.85 11.50
CA LEU A 139 -14.95 -1.92 11.85
C LEU A 139 -15.98 -2.67 12.69
N LEU A 140 -16.07 -2.31 13.98
CA LEU A 140 -17.00 -2.92 14.94
C LEU A 140 -18.33 -2.17 14.99
N ASP A 141 -18.30 -0.84 14.79
CA ASP A 141 -19.48 0.01 14.81
C ASP A 141 -19.28 1.24 13.89
N GLY A 142 -20.39 1.80 13.41
CA GLY A 142 -20.38 2.95 12.50
C GLY A 142 -20.27 2.56 11.03
N GLN A 143 -19.99 3.56 10.19
CA GLN A 143 -19.78 3.38 8.76
C GLN A 143 -18.58 4.19 8.30
N VAL A 144 -17.81 3.61 7.39
CA VAL A 144 -16.66 4.25 6.76
C VAL A 144 -16.68 3.97 5.25
N ARG A 145 -16.07 4.86 4.47
CA ARG A 145 -15.64 4.55 3.11
C ARG A 145 -14.14 4.40 3.05
N MET A 146 -13.65 3.69 2.06
CA MET A 146 -12.23 3.62 1.72
C MET A 146 -11.98 4.29 0.37
N ASP A 147 -10.96 5.14 0.30
CA ASP A 147 -10.54 5.77 -0.97
C ASP A 147 -10.07 4.71 -1.96
N ARG A 148 -9.29 3.75 -1.48
CA ARG A 148 -8.74 2.63 -2.26
C ARG A 148 -8.64 1.36 -1.42
N ASN A 149 -8.72 0.23 -2.11
CA ASN A 149 -8.47 -1.07 -1.51
C ASN A 149 -7.86 -2.00 -2.56
N PHE A 150 -6.58 -2.33 -2.37
CA PHE A 150 -5.88 -3.32 -3.18
C PHE A 150 -5.44 -4.53 -2.36
N ALA A 151 -5.47 -4.42 -1.02
CA ALA A 151 -4.96 -5.44 -0.11
C ALA A 151 -6.04 -6.38 0.43
N LEU A 152 -7.27 -5.88 0.63
CA LEU A 152 -8.35 -6.69 1.21
C LEU A 152 -9.19 -7.35 0.11
N GLU A 153 -9.49 -8.62 0.31
CA GLU A 153 -10.42 -9.36 -0.53
C GLU A 153 -11.87 -8.94 -0.26
N LYS A 154 -12.76 -9.23 -1.20
CA LYS A 154 -14.21 -8.92 -1.06
C LYS A 154 -14.83 -9.55 0.18
N ALA A 155 -14.39 -10.77 0.54
CA ALA A 155 -14.85 -11.47 1.73
C ALA A 155 -14.43 -10.75 3.02
N GLU A 156 -13.21 -10.19 3.07
CA GLU A 156 -12.72 -9.43 4.22
C GLU A 156 -13.47 -8.12 4.40
N VAL A 157 -13.69 -7.39 3.30
CA VAL A 157 -14.52 -6.17 3.32
C VAL A 157 -15.94 -6.48 3.78
N ALA A 158 -16.55 -7.57 3.28
CA ALA A 158 -17.86 -8.02 3.72
C ALA A 158 -17.91 -8.45 5.20
N ALA A 159 -16.77 -8.93 5.73
CA ALA A 159 -16.61 -9.26 7.15
C ALA A 159 -16.32 -8.01 8.04
N GLY A 160 -16.30 -6.81 7.46
CA GLY A 160 -16.11 -5.54 8.16
C GLY A 160 -14.64 -5.11 8.28
N PHE A 161 -13.69 -5.72 7.58
CA PHE A 161 -12.32 -5.26 7.59
C PHE A 161 -12.13 -4.03 6.71
N ILE A 162 -11.31 -3.10 7.18
CA ILE A 162 -10.97 -1.85 6.51
C ILE A 162 -9.46 -1.61 6.53
N LEU A 163 -8.99 -0.76 5.62
CA LEU A 163 -7.64 -0.19 5.65
C LEU A 163 -7.72 1.20 6.26
N THR A 164 -7.27 1.36 7.49
CA THR A 164 -7.39 2.63 8.23
C THR A 164 -6.67 3.79 7.56
N CYS A 165 -5.62 3.52 6.76
CA CYS A 165 -4.92 4.54 5.97
C CYS A 165 -5.72 5.04 4.75
N GLN A 166 -6.86 4.44 4.45
CA GLN A 166 -7.75 4.80 3.34
C GLN A 166 -9.16 5.13 3.82
N ALA A 167 -9.42 4.98 5.12
CA ALA A 167 -10.76 5.04 5.69
C ALA A 167 -11.14 6.45 6.15
N HIS A 168 -12.35 6.86 5.77
CA HIS A 168 -13.02 8.09 6.20
C HIS A 168 -14.35 7.74 6.85
N PRO A 169 -14.68 8.30 8.04
CA PRO A 169 -15.97 8.05 8.68
C PRO A 169 -17.12 8.69 7.90
N LEU A 170 -18.22 7.95 7.78
CA LEU A 170 -19.50 8.43 7.23
C LEU A 170 -20.50 8.73 8.34
N THR A 171 -20.23 8.27 9.57
CA THR A 171 -21.06 8.46 10.76
C THR A 171 -20.32 9.29 11.80
N PRO A 172 -21.05 10.03 12.69
CA PRO A 172 -20.43 10.82 13.75
C PRO A 172 -19.60 10.02 14.75
N CYS A 173 -19.82 8.71 14.83
CA CYS A 173 -19.07 7.77 15.66
C CYS A 173 -18.71 6.54 14.84
N ALA A 174 -17.53 5.98 15.08
CA ALA A 174 -17.12 4.67 14.56
C ALA A 174 -16.17 3.99 15.54
N THR A 175 -16.17 2.66 15.56
CA THR A 175 -15.26 1.85 16.38
C THR A 175 -14.45 0.95 15.47
N VAL A 176 -13.12 1.02 15.60
CA VAL A 176 -12.18 0.19 14.84
C VAL A 176 -11.28 -0.60 15.79
N SER A 177 -11.07 -1.87 15.48
CA SER A 177 -10.23 -2.78 16.28
C SER A 177 -9.06 -3.28 15.45
N PHE A 178 -7.84 -3.12 15.96
CA PHE A 178 -6.62 -3.73 15.44
C PHE A 178 -6.34 -5.11 16.06
N ASP A 179 -7.13 -5.54 17.04
CA ASP A 179 -6.97 -6.81 17.74
C ASP A 179 -7.67 -7.95 17.01
N ASP A 180 -8.67 -7.65 16.18
CA ASP A 180 -9.37 -8.61 15.34
C ASP A 180 -8.52 -8.98 14.12
N ARG A 181 -8.32 -10.27 13.87
CA ARG A 181 -7.50 -10.82 12.78
C ARG A 181 -8.29 -11.72 11.84
#